data_f9e80da74cc93fbe99ce756283557d54
#
_entry.id   f9e80da74cc93fbe99ce756283557d54
#
_cell.length_a   1.000
_cell.length_b   1.000
_cell.length_c   1.000
_cell.angle_alpha   90.00
_cell.angle_beta   90.00
_cell.angle_gamma   90.00
#
_symmetry.space_group_name_H-M   'P 1'
#
loop_
_entity.id
_entity.type
_entity.pdbx_description
1 polymer ?
#
loop_
_entity_poly.entity_id
_entity_poly.type
_entity_poly.pdbx_seq_one_letter_code
_entity_poly.pdbx_strand_id
1 'polypeptide(L)'
;MLRRKVQTEIAEYLDNGSEKILILDGARQIGKSFIIRHEGKKRFKNYIEIDLYEDKKGDRLFESTRNKEDFYLRLSTIAGNRLGEKSNTLVFLDEIQAYPDMLTLLKFLRQDDRFTYIVSGSQLGIALNETLSKPGGRIKVVKMFQLDFEEFLWANNVGEEFINHARQSYMQRVSLDEPLHNRMMDLFKKYLLVGGLPDAVNKFIE
;
A
#
# COMPACT_ATOMS: atom_id res chain seq x y z
N MET A 1 -5.05 -13.86 6.02
CA MET A 1 -4.42 -12.59 5.56
C MET A 1 -3.14 -12.38 6.33
N LEU A 2 -2.03 -12.13 5.65
CA LEU A 2 -0.76 -11.82 6.31
C LEU A 2 -0.81 -10.43 6.95
N ARG A 3 -0.43 -10.34 8.21
CA ARG A 3 -0.29 -9.06 8.93
C ARG A 3 0.92 -8.30 8.41
N ARG A 4 0.77 -7.00 8.14
CA ARG A 4 1.84 -6.15 7.60
C ARG A 4 1.98 -4.88 8.44
N LYS A 5 3.22 -4.44 8.64
CA LYS A 5 3.51 -3.19 9.39
C LYS A 5 2.90 -1.96 8.73
N VAL A 6 2.95 -1.90 7.42
CA VAL A 6 2.38 -0.79 6.62
C VAL A 6 0.87 -0.67 6.76
N GLN A 7 0.18 -1.71 7.21
CA GLN A 7 -1.28 -1.72 7.42
C GLN A 7 -1.71 -0.65 8.43
N THR A 8 -0.96 -0.47 9.50
CA THR A 8 -1.25 0.55 10.52
C THR A 8 -1.19 1.96 9.91
N GLU A 9 -0.18 2.24 9.10
CA GLU A 9 -0.01 3.55 8.47
C GLU A 9 -1.11 3.87 7.46
N ILE A 10 -1.56 2.85 6.69
CA ILE A 10 -2.69 2.98 5.77
C ILE A 10 -3.99 3.22 6.57
N ALA A 11 -4.19 2.45 7.63
CA ALA A 11 -5.36 2.56 8.50
C ALA A 11 -5.45 3.97 9.11
N GLU A 12 -4.37 4.46 9.70
CA GLU A 12 -4.29 5.81 10.27
C GLU A 12 -4.59 6.90 9.24
N TYR A 13 -4.06 6.74 8.02
CA TYR A 13 -4.34 7.67 6.93
C TYR A 13 -5.83 7.72 6.58
N LEU A 14 -6.47 6.56 6.48
CA LEU A 14 -7.88 6.45 6.11
C LEU A 14 -8.82 6.88 7.24
N ASP A 15 -8.44 6.66 8.51
CA ASP A 15 -9.27 6.99 9.68
C ASP A 15 -9.20 8.49 10.04
N ASN A 16 -8.03 9.10 9.96
CA ASN A 16 -7.82 10.48 10.41
C ASN A 16 -8.12 11.53 9.32
N GLY A 17 -8.27 11.09 8.07
CA GLY A 17 -8.26 11.99 6.93
C GLY A 17 -6.91 12.69 6.81
N SER A 18 -6.50 13.03 5.63
CA SER A 18 -5.23 13.73 5.43
C SER A 18 -5.38 14.85 4.41
N GLU A 19 -4.64 15.94 4.63
CA GLU A 19 -4.45 16.96 3.59
C GLU A 19 -3.57 16.48 2.43
N LYS A 20 -3.08 15.23 2.48
CA LYS A 20 -2.19 14.65 1.47
C LYS A 20 -2.84 13.42 0.85
N ILE A 21 -2.54 13.15 -0.41
CA ILE A 21 -2.83 11.85 -1.02
C ILE A 21 -1.75 10.87 -0.61
N LEU A 22 -2.16 9.70 -0.11
CA LEU A 22 -1.24 8.60 0.17
C LEU A 22 -0.86 7.88 -1.11
N ILE A 23 0.44 7.76 -1.36
CA ILE A 23 1.01 6.93 -2.42
C ILE A 23 1.75 5.77 -1.78
N LEU A 24 1.32 4.55 -2.06
CA LEU A 24 1.99 3.32 -1.65
C LEU A 24 2.95 2.87 -2.75
N ASP A 25 4.24 3.14 -2.57
CA ASP A 25 5.30 2.77 -3.51
C ASP A 25 5.99 1.46 -3.09
N GLY A 26 6.24 0.58 -4.04
CA GLY A 26 6.96 -0.66 -3.77
C GLY A 26 6.92 -1.64 -4.94
N ALA A 27 7.71 -2.69 -4.88
CA ALA A 27 7.84 -3.69 -5.94
C ALA A 27 6.48 -4.32 -6.33
N ARG A 28 6.44 -4.97 -7.46
CA ARG A 28 5.27 -5.76 -7.86
C ARG A 28 5.12 -6.99 -6.95
N GLN A 29 3.89 -7.48 -6.81
CA GLN A 29 3.53 -8.72 -6.11
C GLN A 29 3.84 -8.75 -4.60
N ILE A 30 4.06 -7.59 -3.96
CA ILE A 30 4.28 -7.50 -2.50
C ILE A 30 2.98 -7.27 -1.70
N GLY A 31 1.83 -7.21 -2.38
CA GLY A 31 0.52 -7.11 -1.75
C GLY A 31 -0.03 -5.69 -1.57
N LYS A 32 0.47 -4.67 -2.32
CA LYS A 32 -0.01 -3.28 -2.24
C LYS A 32 -1.52 -3.16 -2.44
N SER A 33 -2.01 -3.59 -3.59
CA SER A 33 -3.43 -3.51 -3.95
C SER A 33 -4.31 -4.30 -3.00
N PHE A 34 -3.82 -5.45 -2.54
CA PHE A 34 -4.54 -6.29 -1.58
C PHE A 34 -4.79 -5.56 -0.25
N ILE A 35 -3.75 -4.95 0.33
CA ILE A 35 -3.86 -4.28 1.63
C ILE A 35 -4.70 -3.00 1.55
N ILE A 36 -4.55 -2.22 0.46
CA ILE A 36 -5.38 -1.04 0.22
C ILE A 36 -6.85 -1.43 0.07
N ARG A 37 -7.14 -2.47 -0.70
CA ARG A 37 -8.50 -2.99 -0.90
C ARG A 37 -9.11 -3.46 0.42
N HIS A 38 -8.34 -4.17 1.24
CA HIS A 38 -8.80 -4.66 2.54
C HIS A 38 -9.16 -3.50 3.47
N GLU A 39 -8.25 -2.54 3.65
CA GLU A 39 -8.47 -1.42 4.57
C GLU A 39 -9.51 -0.42 4.05
N GLY A 40 -9.55 -0.21 2.72
CA GLY A 40 -10.51 0.68 2.09
C GLY A 40 -11.95 0.17 2.18
N LYS A 41 -12.19 -1.10 1.81
CA LYS A 41 -13.54 -1.70 1.88
C LYS A 41 -14.08 -1.83 3.30
N LYS A 42 -13.20 -1.89 4.29
CA LYS A 42 -13.58 -1.92 5.71
C LYS A 42 -14.12 -0.57 6.21
N ARG A 43 -13.65 0.54 5.63
CA ARG A 43 -13.92 1.91 6.11
C ARG A 43 -14.85 2.73 5.25
N PHE A 44 -14.86 2.47 3.94
CA PHE A 44 -15.63 3.28 2.99
C PHE A 44 -16.78 2.48 2.40
N LYS A 45 -17.98 3.07 2.43
CA LYS A 45 -19.17 2.49 1.81
C LYS A 45 -19.01 2.39 0.29
N ASN A 46 -18.42 3.42 -0.30
CA ASN A 46 -18.17 3.52 -1.72
C ASN A 46 -16.67 3.36 -1.97
N TYR A 47 -16.27 2.18 -2.38
CA TYR A 47 -14.91 1.86 -2.77
C TYR A 47 -14.84 1.71 -4.29
N ILE A 48 -14.04 2.56 -4.92
CA ILE A 48 -13.85 2.57 -6.37
C ILE A 48 -12.37 2.33 -6.64
N GLU A 49 -12.08 1.24 -7.32
CA GLU A 49 -10.72 0.83 -7.69
C GLU A 49 -10.57 0.93 -9.20
N ILE A 50 -9.49 1.54 -9.64
CA ILE A 50 -9.13 1.70 -11.04
C ILE A 50 -7.72 1.18 -11.20
N ASP A 51 -7.58 0.04 -11.88
CA ASP A 51 -6.30 -0.48 -12.31
C ASP A 51 -5.89 0.20 -13.63
N LEU A 52 -4.99 1.18 -13.53
CA LEU A 52 -4.56 1.97 -14.69
C LEU A 52 -3.69 1.17 -15.67
N TYR A 53 -3.08 0.07 -15.22
CA TYR A 53 -2.33 -0.80 -16.11
C TYR A 53 -3.26 -1.66 -16.97
N GLU A 54 -4.34 -2.19 -16.38
CA GLU A 54 -5.36 -2.92 -17.15
C GLU A 54 -6.17 -1.98 -18.04
N ASP A 55 -6.50 -0.77 -17.59
CA ASP A 55 -7.11 0.27 -18.42
C ASP A 55 -6.27 0.57 -19.67
N LYS A 56 -4.96 0.71 -19.51
CA LYS A 56 -4.03 0.97 -20.62
C LYS A 56 -3.96 -0.15 -21.65
N LYS A 57 -4.16 -1.39 -21.23
CA LYS A 57 -4.22 -2.55 -22.12
C LYS A 57 -5.58 -2.73 -22.80
N GLY A 58 -6.64 -2.29 -22.13
CA GLY A 58 -8.02 -2.41 -22.57
C GLY A 58 -8.56 -1.12 -23.22
N ASP A 59 -9.56 -0.55 -22.58
CA ASP A 59 -10.36 0.55 -23.13
C ASP A 59 -9.63 1.89 -23.20
N ARG A 60 -8.51 2.03 -22.50
CA ARG A 60 -7.70 3.26 -22.40
C ARG A 60 -8.51 4.49 -22.00
N LEU A 61 -9.48 4.29 -21.12
CA LEU A 61 -10.40 5.32 -20.71
C LEU A 61 -9.68 6.54 -20.10
N PHE A 62 -8.57 6.29 -19.36
CA PHE A 62 -7.82 7.36 -18.68
C PHE A 62 -6.62 7.90 -19.47
N GLU A 63 -6.29 7.35 -20.65
CA GLU A 63 -5.10 7.74 -21.42
C GLU A 63 -5.07 9.22 -21.80
N SER A 64 -6.22 9.81 -22.13
CA SER A 64 -6.32 11.20 -22.57
C SER A 64 -6.79 12.15 -21.46
N THR A 65 -6.67 11.76 -20.20
CA THR A 65 -7.09 12.60 -19.07
C THR A 65 -6.20 13.83 -18.93
N ARG A 66 -6.78 15.03 -19.15
CA ARG A 66 -6.01 16.29 -19.19
C ARG A 66 -6.16 17.15 -17.95
N ASN A 67 -7.31 17.09 -17.29
CA ASN A 67 -7.66 17.90 -16.14
C ASN A 67 -8.58 17.14 -15.19
N LYS A 68 -8.92 17.75 -14.06
CA LYS A 68 -9.75 17.12 -13.03
C LYS A 68 -11.20 16.91 -13.49
N GLU A 69 -11.75 17.79 -14.29
CA GLU A 69 -13.12 17.70 -14.83
C GLU A 69 -13.24 16.47 -15.73
N ASP A 70 -12.26 16.29 -16.61
CA ASP A 70 -12.16 15.13 -17.50
C ASP A 70 -11.96 13.83 -16.70
N PHE A 71 -11.14 13.87 -15.65
CA PHE A 71 -11.01 12.74 -14.72
C PHE A 71 -12.33 12.35 -14.06
N TYR A 72 -13.08 13.33 -13.55
CA TYR A 72 -14.37 13.05 -12.89
C TYR A 72 -15.42 12.52 -13.85
N LEU A 73 -15.43 13.00 -15.09
CA LEU A 73 -16.31 12.47 -16.13
C LEU A 73 -16.01 10.97 -16.36
N ARG A 74 -14.74 10.60 -16.54
CA ARG A 74 -14.32 9.21 -16.75
C ARG A 74 -14.58 8.37 -15.51
N LEU A 75 -14.27 8.89 -14.33
CA LEU A 75 -14.58 8.22 -13.07
C LEU A 75 -16.08 7.91 -12.95
N SER A 76 -16.95 8.84 -13.36
CA SER A 76 -18.39 8.64 -13.29
C SER A 76 -18.89 7.51 -14.20
N THR A 77 -18.24 7.24 -15.33
CA THR A 77 -18.61 6.12 -16.21
C THR A 77 -18.34 4.75 -15.58
N ILE A 78 -17.28 4.66 -14.76
CA ILE A 78 -16.94 3.42 -14.05
C ILE A 78 -17.74 3.28 -12.75
N ALA A 79 -17.86 4.37 -12.01
CA ALA A 79 -18.43 4.34 -10.68
C ALA A 79 -19.96 4.38 -10.69
N GLY A 80 -20.56 5.00 -11.70
CA GLY A 80 -22.01 5.20 -11.76
C GLY A 80 -22.55 5.86 -10.47
N ASN A 81 -23.60 5.32 -9.90
CA ASN A 81 -24.23 5.83 -8.68
C ASN A 81 -23.42 5.58 -7.39
N ARG A 82 -22.20 5.01 -7.46
CA ARG A 82 -21.33 4.79 -6.29
C ARG A 82 -20.52 6.03 -5.88
N LEU A 83 -20.59 7.11 -6.66
CA LEU A 83 -19.99 8.39 -6.28
C LEU A 83 -20.88 9.06 -5.23
N GLY A 84 -20.38 9.20 -4.02
CA GLY A 84 -21.03 9.83 -2.89
C GLY A 84 -20.21 10.99 -2.33
N GLU A 85 -20.41 11.29 -1.07
CA GLU A 85 -19.64 12.29 -0.34
C GLU A 85 -18.20 11.79 -0.06
N LYS A 86 -17.28 12.74 0.17
CA LYS A 86 -15.87 12.46 0.49
C LYS A 86 -15.72 11.51 1.67
N SER A 87 -16.47 11.72 2.73
CA SER A 87 -16.43 10.89 3.94
C SER A 87 -16.76 9.43 3.70
N ASN A 88 -17.49 9.12 2.64
CA ASN A 88 -17.99 7.79 2.31
C ASN A 88 -17.36 7.19 1.06
N THR A 89 -16.51 7.94 0.35
CA THR A 89 -16.00 7.53 -0.96
C THR A 89 -14.48 7.51 -0.99
N LEU A 90 -13.92 6.33 -1.22
CA LEU A 90 -12.50 6.13 -1.49
C LEU A 90 -12.29 5.78 -2.96
N VAL A 91 -11.43 6.55 -3.62
CA VAL A 91 -10.95 6.27 -4.99
C VAL A 91 -9.52 5.76 -4.90
N PHE A 92 -9.33 4.53 -5.30
CA PHE A 92 -8.02 3.88 -5.38
C PHE A 92 -7.54 3.82 -6.82
N LEU A 93 -6.39 4.45 -7.09
CA LEU A 93 -5.71 4.40 -8.38
C LEU A 93 -4.53 3.44 -8.28
N ASP A 94 -4.66 2.27 -8.87
CA ASP A 94 -3.61 1.26 -8.88
C ASP A 94 -2.71 1.37 -10.10
N GLU A 95 -1.42 1.07 -9.93
CA GLU A 95 -0.38 1.07 -10.97
C GLU A 95 -0.29 2.41 -11.75
N ILE A 96 -0.25 3.54 -10.99
CA ILE A 96 -0.30 4.91 -11.55
C ILE A 96 0.81 5.21 -12.58
N GLN A 97 1.94 4.50 -12.53
CA GLN A 97 3.00 4.66 -13.53
C GLN A 97 2.58 4.25 -14.95
N ALA A 98 1.43 3.59 -15.12
CA ALA A 98 0.88 3.31 -16.44
C ALA A 98 0.56 4.60 -17.21
N TYR A 99 0.17 5.65 -16.48
CA TYR A 99 -0.10 6.98 -17.02
C TYR A 99 0.64 8.05 -16.20
N PRO A 100 1.91 8.38 -16.55
CA PRO A 100 2.73 9.31 -15.78
C PRO A 100 2.10 10.69 -15.55
N ASP A 101 1.33 11.18 -16.52
CA ASP A 101 0.62 12.47 -16.42
C ASP A 101 -0.40 12.51 -15.27
N MET A 102 -0.93 11.37 -14.88
CA MET A 102 -1.84 11.24 -13.73
C MET A 102 -1.18 11.66 -12.41
N LEU A 103 0.14 11.49 -12.28
CA LEU A 103 0.87 11.98 -11.09
C LEU A 103 0.75 13.50 -10.92
N THR A 104 0.79 14.24 -12.03
CA THR A 104 0.59 15.70 -12.01
C THR A 104 -0.85 16.05 -11.64
N LEU A 105 -1.82 15.26 -12.10
CA LEU A 105 -3.22 15.46 -11.82
C LEU A 105 -3.56 15.30 -10.33
N LEU A 106 -2.85 14.45 -9.58
CA LEU A 106 -3.08 14.24 -8.15
C LEU A 106 -3.07 15.55 -7.35
N LYS A 107 -2.27 16.55 -7.74
CA LYS A 107 -2.25 17.88 -7.09
C LYS A 107 -3.62 18.56 -7.17
N PHE A 108 -4.24 18.49 -8.34
CA PHE A 108 -5.51 19.13 -8.62
C PHE A 108 -6.67 18.36 -7.96
N LEU A 109 -6.62 17.03 -7.98
CA LEU A 109 -7.59 16.19 -7.27
C LEU A 109 -7.55 16.45 -5.77
N ARG A 110 -6.35 16.64 -5.22
CA ARG A 110 -6.19 16.98 -3.80
C ARG A 110 -6.70 18.38 -3.47
N GLN A 111 -6.51 19.37 -4.35
CA GLN A 111 -7.02 20.72 -4.15
C GLN A 111 -8.54 20.77 -4.17
N ASP A 112 -9.14 19.99 -5.06
CA ASP A 112 -10.60 19.91 -5.21
C ASP A 112 -11.26 19.19 -4.02
N ASP A 113 -10.52 18.32 -3.35
CA ASP A 113 -10.89 17.64 -2.11
C ASP A 113 -12.23 16.88 -2.16
N ARG A 114 -12.62 16.44 -3.35
CA ARG A 114 -13.95 15.86 -3.62
C ARG A 114 -14.11 14.46 -3.03
N PHE A 115 -13.04 13.67 -3.00
CA PHE A 115 -13.03 12.30 -2.49
C PHE A 115 -11.77 12.03 -1.68
N THR A 116 -11.76 10.93 -0.94
CA THR A 116 -10.53 10.39 -0.37
C THR A 116 -9.80 9.60 -1.45
N TYR A 117 -8.51 9.81 -1.60
CA TYR A 117 -7.68 9.16 -2.62
C TYR A 117 -6.55 8.38 -1.98
N ILE A 118 -6.31 7.19 -2.50
CA ILE A 118 -5.08 6.42 -2.27
C ILE A 118 -4.56 5.94 -3.61
N VAL A 119 -3.25 5.87 -3.73
CA VAL A 119 -2.60 5.54 -5.00
C VAL A 119 -1.56 4.47 -4.75
N SER A 120 -1.41 3.53 -5.66
CA SER A 120 -0.27 2.61 -5.65
C SER A 120 0.52 2.68 -6.94
N GLY A 121 1.77 2.25 -6.84
CA GLY A 121 2.61 2.08 -8.01
C GLY A 121 3.90 1.34 -7.71
N SER A 122 4.59 0.98 -8.77
CA SER A 122 5.87 0.33 -8.68
C SER A 122 6.97 1.21 -9.29
N GLN A 123 8.11 1.33 -8.58
CA GLN A 123 9.26 2.12 -9.02
C GLN A 123 8.96 3.62 -9.23
N LEU A 124 8.08 4.19 -8.40
CA LEU A 124 7.68 5.60 -8.52
C LEU A 124 8.80 6.58 -8.16
N GLY A 125 9.87 6.15 -7.49
CA GLY A 125 10.94 7.03 -7.01
C GLY A 125 11.55 7.92 -8.10
N ILE A 126 11.73 7.42 -9.33
CA ILE A 126 12.26 8.18 -10.46
C ILE A 126 11.18 9.14 -10.99
N ALA A 127 9.98 8.64 -11.26
CA ALA A 127 8.87 9.43 -11.78
C ALA A 127 8.44 10.54 -10.81
N LEU A 128 8.46 10.27 -9.51
CA LEU A 128 8.17 11.27 -8.47
C LEU A 128 9.23 12.37 -8.40
N ASN A 129 10.50 12.05 -8.64
CA ASN A 129 11.57 13.04 -8.67
C ASN A 129 11.55 13.91 -9.92
N GLU A 130 11.14 13.37 -11.05
CA GLU A 130 11.09 14.07 -12.34
C GLU A 130 9.80 14.90 -12.52
N THR A 131 8.66 14.36 -12.12
CA THR A 131 7.34 15.00 -12.35
C THR A 131 6.90 15.91 -11.21
N LEU A 132 7.37 15.64 -10.01
CA LEU A 132 7.03 16.41 -8.83
C LEU A 132 8.19 17.37 -8.51
N SER A 133 8.34 18.45 -9.29
CA SER A 133 9.01 19.64 -8.78
C SER A 133 8.32 20.02 -7.45
N LYS A 134 8.81 19.43 -6.35
CA LYS A 134 8.37 19.59 -4.94
C LYS A 134 6.90 20.01 -4.81
N PRO A 135 5.93 19.10 -4.89
CA PRO A 135 4.55 19.44 -4.58
C PRO A 135 4.52 19.70 -3.07
N GLY A 136 4.56 20.97 -2.70
CA GLY A 136 4.56 21.40 -1.32
C GLY A 136 3.51 20.70 -0.49
N GLY A 137 3.89 19.63 0.18
CA GLY A 137 3.12 18.99 1.21
C GLY A 137 1.84 18.24 0.85
N ARG A 138 1.49 18.05 -0.43
CA ARG A 138 0.19 17.45 -0.85
C ARG A 138 0.18 15.95 -1.05
N ILE A 139 1.35 15.31 -0.98
CA ILE A 139 1.51 13.86 -1.17
C ILE A 139 2.31 13.28 0.00
N LYS A 140 1.87 12.14 0.51
CA LYS A 140 2.60 11.31 1.46
C LYS A 140 2.99 10.02 0.74
N VAL A 141 4.29 9.77 0.59
CA VAL A 141 4.79 8.52 0.01
C VAL A 141 5.15 7.56 1.14
N VAL A 142 4.55 6.40 1.11
CA VAL A 142 4.84 5.28 2.01
C VAL A 142 5.48 4.17 1.19
N LYS A 143 6.63 3.70 1.63
CA LYS A 143 7.31 2.57 0.97
C LYS A 143 6.85 1.26 1.57
N MET A 144 6.43 0.35 0.70
CA MET A 144 6.13 -1.02 1.05
C MET A 144 7.21 -1.95 0.50
N PHE A 145 7.66 -2.87 1.33
CA PHE A 145 8.65 -3.89 0.97
C PHE A 145 7.99 -5.27 1.00
N GLN A 146 8.72 -6.30 0.61
CA GLN A 146 8.35 -7.70 0.91
C GLN A 146 8.27 -7.88 2.45
N LEU A 147 7.70 -8.99 2.91
CA LEU A 147 7.67 -9.28 4.35
C LEU A 147 9.10 -9.26 4.90
N ASP A 148 9.29 -8.50 5.97
CA ASP A 148 10.52 -8.62 6.76
C ASP A 148 10.45 -9.85 7.69
N PHE A 149 11.54 -10.11 8.40
CA PHE A 149 11.60 -11.30 9.26
C PHE A 149 10.55 -11.26 10.38
N GLU A 150 10.25 -10.11 10.95
CA GLU A 150 9.22 -9.99 11.98
C GLU A 150 7.82 -10.27 11.43
N GLU A 151 7.48 -9.76 10.24
CA GLU A 151 6.23 -10.06 9.55
C GLU A 151 6.14 -11.55 9.17
N PHE A 152 7.26 -12.18 8.83
CA PHE A 152 7.34 -13.62 8.62
C PHE A 152 7.12 -14.41 9.91
N LEU A 153 7.64 -13.93 11.05
CA LEU A 153 7.36 -14.53 12.36
C LEU A 153 5.87 -14.46 12.69
N TRP A 154 5.21 -13.33 12.45
CA TRP A 154 3.76 -13.20 12.62
C TRP A 154 2.98 -14.18 11.73
N ALA A 155 3.40 -14.33 10.48
CA ALA A 155 2.79 -15.28 9.54
C ALA A 155 2.90 -16.74 10.02
N ASN A 156 3.97 -17.06 10.73
CA ASN A 156 4.18 -18.37 11.35
C ASN A 156 3.60 -18.52 12.77
N ASN A 157 2.67 -17.62 13.15
CA ASN A 157 2.01 -17.63 14.48
C ASN A 157 2.98 -17.56 15.66
N VAL A 158 4.13 -16.91 15.48
CA VAL A 158 5.07 -16.66 16.58
C VAL A 158 4.50 -15.55 17.46
N GLY A 159 4.37 -15.84 18.76
CA GLY A 159 3.79 -14.90 19.73
C GLY A 159 4.63 -13.63 19.90
N GLU A 160 3.94 -12.50 20.04
CA GLU A 160 4.55 -11.18 20.27
C GLU A 160 5.50 -11.16 21.49
N GLU A 161 5.19 -11.97 22.51
CA GLU A 161 5.98 -12.06 23.74
C GLU A 161 7.39 -12.58 23.44
N PHE A 162 7.51 -13.64 22.63
CA PHE A 162 8.80 -14.16 22.20
C PHE A 162 9.57 -13.18 21.31
N ILE A 163 8.89 -12.53 20.36
CA ILE A 163 9.48 -11.51 19.49
C ILE A 163 10.03 -10.35 20.33
N ASN A 164 9.25 -9.86 21.28
CA ASN A 164 9.64 -8.75 22.14
C ASN A 164 10.78 -9.16 23.10
N HIS A 165 10.77 -10.37 23.64
CA HIS A 165 11.86 -10.89 24.46
C HIS A 165 13.18 -10.93 23.67
N ALA A 166 13.14 -11.45 22.44
CA ALA A 166 14.32 -11.49 21.56
C ALA A 166 14.83 -10.07 21.24
N ARG A 167 13.94 -9.12 20.97
CA ARG A 167 14.29 -7.71 20.72
C ARG A 167 14.94 -7.07 21.95
N GLN A 168 14.38 -7.28 23.15
CA GLN A 168 14.94 -6.76 24.41
C GLN A 168 16.31 -7.36 24.69
N SER A 169 16.49 -8.66 24.52
CA SER A 169 17.77 -9.35 24.67
C SER A 169 18.85 -8.73 23.76
N TYR A 170 18.49 -8.47 22.49
CA TYR A 170 19.40 -7.80 21.56
C TYR A 170 19.75 -6.38 22.02
N MET A 171 18.76 -5.58 22.43
CA MET A 171 18.98 -4.20 22.88
C MET A 171 19.84 -4.13 24.15
N GLN A 172 19.66 -5.10 25.05
CA GLN A 172 20.41 -5.20 26.31
C GLN A 172 21.76 -5.93 26.14
N ARG A 173 22.04 -6.46 24.94
CA ARG A 173 23.24 -7.27 24.63
C ARG A 173 23.34 -8.53 25.54
N VAL A 174 22.21 -9.11 25.87
CA VAL A 174 22.12 -10.36 26.61
C VAL A 174 21.71 -11.47 25.65
N SER A 175 22.36 -12.62 25.74
CA SER A 175 22.02 -13.77 24.89
C SER A 175 20.66 -14.34 25.29
N LEU A 176 19.90 -14.79 24.29
CA LEU A 176 18.80 -15.73 24.54
C LEU A 176 19.37 -17.03 25.11
N ASP A 177 18.57 -17.75 25.90
CA ASP A 177 18.92 -19.12 26.22
C ASP A 177 18.99 -19.99 24.95
N GLU A 178 19.69 -21.10 25.05
CA GLU A 178 20.00 -21.95 23.89
C GLU A 178 18.74 -22.47 23.16
N PRO A 179 17.68 -22.95 23.83
CA PRO A 179 16.44 -23.37 23.16
C PRO A 179 15.74 -22.25 22.38
N LEU A 180 15.63 -21.07 22.97
CA LEU A 180 15.00 -19.91 22.32
C LEU A 180 15.84 -19.40 21.16
N HIS A 181 17.17 -19.38 21.33
CA HIS A 181 18.10 -19.02 20.26
C HIS A 181 17.96 -19.98 19.07
N ASN A 182 18.01 -21.29 19.31
CA ASN A 182 17.90 -22.30 18.27
C ASN A 182 16.55 -22.19 17.53
N ARG A 183 15.45 -21.96 18.26
CA ARG A 183 14.13 -21.74 17.66
C ARG A 183 14.11 -20.53 16.74
N MET A 184 14.70 -19.40 17.16
CA MET A 184 14.78 -18.18 16.35
C MET A 184 15.63 -18.40 15.11
N MET A 185 16.77 -19.09 15.24
CA MET A 185 17.66 -19.42 14.13
C MET A 185 17.01 -20.35 13.11
N ASP A 186 16.21 -21.32 13.53
CA ASP A 186 15.47 -22.18 12.62
C ASP A 186 14.43 -21.40 11.81
N LEU A 187 13.69 -20.48 12.45
CA LEU A 187 12.75 -19.60 11.75
C LEU A 187 13.48 -18.66 10.78
N PHE A 188 14.63 -18.14 11.18
CA PHE A 188 15.43 -17.27 10.32
C PHE A 188 15.97 -18.01 9.09
N LYS A 189 16.48 -19.25 9.24
CA LYS A 189 16.88 -20.10 8.12
C LYS A 189 15.71 -20.36 7.15
N LYS A 190 14.51 -20.63 7.68
CA LYS A 190 13.29 -20.78 6.87
C LYS A 190 12.97 -19.51 6.10
N TYR A 191 13.04 -18.34 6.77
CA TYR A 191 12.84 -17.06 6.11
C TYR A 191 13.86 -16.81 4.97
N LEU A 192 15.13 -17.15 5.15
CA LEU A 192 16.14 -17.03 4.11
C LEU A 192 15.88 -17.92 2.89
N LEU A 193 15.24 -19.08 3.10
CA LEU A 193 14.87 -20.00 2.01
C LEU A 193 13.58 -19.59 1.30
N VAL A 194 12.57 -19.17 2.05
CA VAL A 194 11.22 -18.81 1.52
C VAL A 194 11.21 -17.40 0.94
N GLY A 195 11.95 -16.49 1.56
CA GLY A 195 11.91 -15.06 1.26
C GLY A 195 10.68 -14.37 1.85
N GLY A 196 10.50 -13.12 1.43
CA GLY A 196 9.40 -12.26 1.93
C GLY A 196 8.27 -12.00 0.93
N LEU A 197 8.20 -12.71 -0.21
CA LEU A 197 7.06 -12.55 -1.13
C LEU A 197 5.81 -13.16 -0.51
N PRO A 198 4.67 -12.41 -0.46
CA PRO A 198 3.45 -12.89 0.18
C PRO A 198 2.97 -14.25 -0.31
N ASP A 199 3.03 -14.50 -1.61
CA ASP A 199 2.60 -15.78 -2.19
C ASP A 199 3.50 -16.95 -1.77
N ALA A 200 4.82 -16.71 -1.67
CA ALA A 200 5.75 -17.72 -1.20
C ALA A 200 5.53 -18.02 0.29
N VAL A 201 5.32 -16.98 1.10
CA VAL A 201 5.03 -17.14 2.53
C VAL A 201 3.70 -17.85 2.76
N ASN A 202 2.64 -17.51 2.03
CA ASN A 202 1.35 -18.22 2.12
C ASN A 202 1.49 -19.70 1.81
N LYS A 203 2.15 -20.06 0.69
CA LYS A 203 2.40 -21.46 0.32
C LYS A 203 3.25 -22.22 1.33
N PHE A 204 4.08 -21.53 2.08
CA PHE A 204 4.94 -22.14 3.10
C PHE A 204 4.19 -22.44 4.38
N ILE A 205 3.19 -21.62 4.76
CA ILE A 205 2.42 -21.77 6.01
C ILE A 205 1.15 -22.60 5.85
N GLU A 206 0.69 -22.88 4.61
CA GLU A 206 -0.39 -23.83 4.28
C GLU A 206 0.08 -25.29 4.48
#